data_ec0b8f708bc0bb3908970044c4de956b
#
_entry.id   ec0b8f708bc0bb3908970044c4de956b
#
_cell.length_a   1.000
_cell.length_b   1.000
_cell.length_c   1.000
_cell.angle_alpha   90.00
_cell.angle_beta   90.00
_cell.angle_gamma   90.00
#
_symmetry.space_group_name_H-M   'P 1'
#
loop_
_entity.id
_entity.type
_entity.pdbx_description
1 polymer ?
#
loop_
_entity_poly.entity_id
_entity_poly.type
_entity_poly.pdbx_seq_one_letter_code
_entity_poly.pdbx_strand_id
1 'polypeptide(L)'
;MSVLYDLPGPRARRRNAAFSALSTVAIIALVAWIIYRFWATGQFEAIKWQQFQYEAVQLEILAGLGNTLKAAGIAAVLASVLSVVLAAGRLSDNVLFRAPATTVVEFFRAVPLLILIFFGYYVPLQFGWRIDTIWALVLGLTLYNGSVLAEILRAGINAVPRGQTEAAYSLGLRKSQLMRLILLPQAFRAMLPALVSQLVVLLKDTALGFIIAYPELLYVGKAIGGRLAFDLPYVPAYLVIGVIYIGICGALSAFAWWLRKRLN
;
A
#
# COMPACT_ATOMS: atom_id res chain seq x y z
N MET A 1 15.95 -31.04 -4.03
CA MET A 1 17.10 -30.12 -3.96
C MET A 1 17.19 -29.42 -5.31
N SER A 2 16.96 -28.11 -5.34
CA SER A 2 16.98 -27.36 -6.60
C SER A 2 18.43 -27.10 -7.02
N VAL A 3 18.87 -27.73 -8.09
CA VAL A 3 20.18 -27.56 -8.77
C VAL A 3 20.33 -26.16 -9.42
N LEU A 4 19.41 -25.24 -9.16
CA LEU A 4 19.34 -23.91 -9.79
C LEU A 4 20.33 -22.88 -9.25
N TYR A 5 21.03 -23.16 -8.15
CA TYR A 5 22.02 -22.25 -7.56
C TYR A 5 23.30 -22.99 -7.21
N ASP A 6 24.19 -23.14 -8.18
CA ASP A 6 25.56 -23.52 -7.89
C ASP A 6 26.21 -22.47 -7.01
N LEU A 7 26.85 -22.92 -5.93
CA LEU A 7 27.63 -22.01 -5.08
C LEU A 7 28.70 -21.33 -5.93
N PRO A 8 28.79 -20.01 -5.91
CA PRO A 8 29.74 -19.30 -6.75
C PRO A 8 31.17 -19.73 -6.44
N GLY A 9 31.90 -20.18 -7.46
CA GLY A 9 33.30 -20.56 -7.34
C GLY A 9 34.20 -19.36 -6.93
N PRO A 10 35.48 -19.61 -6.58
CA PRO A 10 36.36 -18.55 -6.03
C PRO A 10 36.49 -17.30 -6.92
N ARG A 11 36.54 -17.50 -8.24
CA ARG A 11 36.56 -16.36 -9.20
C ARG A 11 35.26 -15.59 -9.24
N ALA A 12 34.11 -16.26 -9.18
CA ALA A 12 32.80 -15.65 -9.15
C ALA A 12 32.60 -14.90 -7.83
N ARG A 13 33.05 -15.43 -6.69
CA ARG A 13 33.01 -14.74 -5.38
C ARG A 13 33.79 -13.43 -5.40
N ARG A 14 35.02 -13.44 -5.95
CA ARG A 14 35.84 -12.22 -6.07
C ARG A 14 35.18 -11.19 -6.98
N ARG A 15 34.66 -11.60 -8.12
CA ARG A 15 33.91 -10.72 -9.04
C ARG A 15 32.66 -10.14 -8.37
N ASN A 16 31.89 -10.96 -7.71
CA ASN A 16 30.66 -10.50 -7.01
C ASN A 16 31.02 -9.55 -5.86
N ALA A 17 32.09 -9.82 -5.10
CA ALA A 17 32.58 -8.90 -4.06
C ALA A 17 33.04 -7.56 -4.68
N ALA A 18 33.75 -7.57 -5.81
CA ALA A 18 34.15 -6.36 -6.50
C ALA A 18 32.94 -5.56 -7.01
N PHE A 19 31.94 -6.22 -7.62
CA PHE A 19 30.69 -5.56 -8.03
C PHE A 19 29.91 -5.01 -6.84
N SER A 20 29.82 -5.77 -5.74
CA SER A 20 29.15 -5.28 -4.51
C SER A 20 29.88 -4.06 -3.95
N ALA A 21 31.21 -4.09 -3.86
CA ALA A 21 32.00 -2.94 -3.40
C ALA A 21 31.83 -1.73 -4.33
N LEU A 22 31.90 -1.92 -5.65
CA LEU A 22 31.69 -0.85 -6.63
C LEU A 22 30.28 -0.26 -6.52
N SER A 23 29.24 -1.11 -6.40
CA SER A 23 27.85 -0.66 -6.21
C SER A 23 27.69 0.14 -4.91
N THR A 24 28.29 -0.33 -3.82
CA THR A 24 28.28 0.38 -2.53
C THR A 24 28.95 1.74 -2.64
N VAL A 25 30.13 1.82 -3.26
CA VAL A 25 30.82 3.08 -3.49
C VAL A 25 29.99 4.01 -4.37
N ALA A 26 29.38 3.49 -5.44
CA ALA A 26 28.53 4.29 -6.32
C ALA A 26 27.29 4.84 -5.59
N ILE A 27 26.67 4.05 -4.74
CA ILE A 27 25.53 4.50 -3.92
C ILE A 27 25.96 5.58 -2.91
N ILE A 28 27.10 5.37 -2.23
CA ILE A 28 27.63 6.37 -1.29
C ILE A 28 27.97 7.67 -2.02
N ALA A 29 28.62 7.59 -3.18
CA ALA A 29 28.96 8.76 -4.00
C ALA A 29 27.70 9.51 -4.46
N LEU A 30 26.65 8.79 -4.88
CA LEU A 30 25.36 9.38 -5.25
C LEU A 30 24.70 10.10 -4.07
N VAL A 31 24.65 9.45 -2.89
CA VAL A 31 24.08 10.05 -1.67
C VAL A 31 24.89 11.31 -1.27
N ALA A 32 26.22 11.22 -1.28
CA ALA A 32 27.09 12.35 -0.97
C ALA A 32 26.88 13.52 -1.97
N TRP A 33 26.72 13.19 -3.26
CA TRP A 33 26.42 14.20 -4.29
C TRP A 33 25.05 14.86 -4.07
N ILE A 34 24.00 14.10 -3.70
CA ILE A 34 22.68 14.64 -3.37
C ILE A 34 22.76 15.58 -2.16
N ILE A 35 23.46 15.17 -1.10
CA ILE A 35 23.65 15.99 0.10
C ILE A 35 24.41 17.28 -0.24
N TYR A 36 25.49 17.17 -1.02
CA TYR A 36 26.24 18.33 -1.50
C TYR A 36 25.35 19.28 -2.32
N ARG A 37 24.50 18.75 -3.22
CA ARG A 37 23.56 19.57 -4.00
C ARG A 37 22.56 20.28 -3.09
N PHE A 38 22.04 19.62 -2.06
CA PHE A 38 21.13 20.26 -1.11
C PHE A 38 21.84 21.36 -0.31
N TRP A 39 23.08 21.13 0.08
CA TRP A 39 23.89 22.17 0.74
C TRP A 39 24.16 23.34 -0.19
N ALA A 40 24.63 23.09 -1.40
CA ALA A 40 24.96 24.11 -2.40
C ALA A 40 23.74 24.94 -2.85
N THR A 41 22.51 24.38 -2.75
CA THR A 41 21.26 25.07 -3.08
C THR A 41 20.55 25.66 -1.86
N GLY A 42 21.23 25.74 -0.72
CA GLY A 42 20.71 26.37 0.50
C GLY A 42 19.54 25.62 1.16
N GLN A 43 19.35 24.30 0.90
CA GLN A 43 18.23 23.56 1.49
C GLN A 43 18.38 23.34 2.99
N PHE A 44 19.58 23.49 3.54
CA PHE A 44 19.87 23.40 4.98
C PHE A 44 19.86 24.76 5.69
N GLU A 45 19.56 25.86 5.00
CA GLU A 45 19.44 27.17 5.62
C GLU A 45 18.37 27.20 6.71
N ALA A 46 18.68 27.84 7.84
CA ALA A 46 17.81 27.86 9.02
C ALA A 46 16.40 28.40 8.72
N ILE A 47 16.28 29.39 7.83
CA ILE A 47 14.98 29.98 7.48
C ILE A 47 14.00 28.94 6.92
N LYS A 48 14.48 27.97 6.13
CA LYS A 48 13.64 26.92 5.53
C LYS A 48 13.13 25.91 6.56
N TRP A 49 13.87 25.74 7.68
CA TRP A 49 13.52 24.80 8.74
C TRP A 49 12.77 25.45 9.90
N GLN A 50 12.90 26.76 10.07
CA GLN A 50 12.30 27.51 11.20
C GLN A 50 10.79 27.34 11.30
N GLN A 51 10.09 27.22 10.19
CA GLN A 51 8.63 27.08 10.17
C GLN A 51 8.12 25.86 10.96
N PHE A 52 8.88 24.77 11.03
CA PHE A 52 8.47 23.55 11.76
C PHE A 52 8.47 23.74 13.30
N GLN A 53 9.00 24.85 13.81
CA GLN A 53 8.94 25.22 15.21
C GLN A 53 7.60 25.91 15.58
N TYR A 54 6.85 26.38 14.59
CA TYR A 54 5.58 27.04 14.84
C TYR A 54 4.48 26.02 15.09
N GLU A 55 3.73 26.20 16.19
CA GLU A 55 2.63 25.33 16.58
C GLU A 55 1.59 25.18 15.46
N ALA A 56 1.26 26.27 14.75
CA ALA A 56 0.32 26.24 13.63
C ALA A 56 0.74 25.25 12.54
N VAL A 57 2.04 25.16 12.21
CA VAL A 57 2.56 24.23 11.21
C VAL A 57 2.52 22.79 11.71
N GLN A 58 2.83 22.59 12.99
CA GLN A 58 2.75 21.26 13.62
C GLN A 58 1.31 20.76 13.63
N LEU A 59 0.34 21.62 13.96
CA LEU A 59 -1.09 21.28 13.91
C LEU A 59 -1.58 20.98 12.49
N GLU A 60 -1.11 21.71 11.48
CA GLU A 60 -1.42 21.38 10.07
C GLU A 60 -0.90 19.99 9.68
N ILE A 61 0.33 19.64 10.08
CA ILE A 61 0.93 18.33 9.83
C ILE A 61 0.12 17.22 10.55
N LEU A 62 -0.25 17.45 11.80
CA LEU A 62 -1.07 16.52 12.58
C LEU A 62 -2.47 16.35 11.96
N ALA A 63 -3.09 17.43 11.48
CA ALA A 63 -4.36 17.36 10.77
C ALA A 63 -4.23 16.56 9.45
N GLY A 64 -3.18 16.81 8.68
CA GLY A 64 -2.87 16.04 7.47
C GLY A 64 -2.66 14.55 7.76
N LEU A 65 -1.91 14.23 8.81
CA LEU A 65 -1.74 12.85 9.28
C LEU A 65 -3.08 12.22 9.69
N GLY A 66 -3.91 12.95 10.43
CA GLY A 66 -5.25 12.51 10.81
C GLY A 66 -6.12 12.21 9.60
N ASN A 67 -6.09 13.06 8.57
CA ASN A 67 -6.82 12.86 7.32
C ASN A 67 -6.30 11.64 6.52
N THR A 68 -4.98 11.46 6.47
CA THR A 68 -4.36 10.26 5.88
C THR A 68 -4.87 8.98 6.55
N LEU A 69 -4.80 8.92 7.88
CA LEU A 69 -5.24 7.76 8.65
C LEU A 69 -6.75 7.53 8.55
N LYS A 70 -7.55 8.59 8.53
CA LYS A 70 -9.00 8.54 8.35
C LYS A 70 -9.36 7.93 6.99
N ALA A 71 -8.79 8.43 5.91
CA ALA A 71 -9.05 7.91 4.57
C ALA A 71 -8.58 6.45 4.45
N ALA A 72 -7.37 6.13 4.93
CA ALA A 72 -6.83 4.78 4.95
C ALA A 72 -7.71 3.81 5.75
N GLY A 73 -8.15 4.20 6.95
CA GLY A 73 -8.99 3.37 7.81
C GLY A 73 -10.35 3.05 7.18
N ILE A 74 -11.04 4.06 6.65
CA ILE A 74 -12.33 3.86 5.97
C ILE A 74 -12.14 2.98 4.73
N ALA A 75 -11.16 3.29 3.89
CA ALA A 75 -10.89 2.51 2.69
C ALA A 75 -10.48 1.07 3.00
N ALA A 76 -9.68 0.83 4.05
CA ALA A 76 -9.28 -0.51 4.48
C ALA A 76 -10.47 -1.38 4.90
N VAL A 77 -11.41 -0.81 5.66
CA VAL A 77 -12.62 -1.52 6.07
C VAL A 77 -13.49 -1.85 4.84
N LEU A 78 -13.78 -0.86 4.01
CA LEU A 78 -14.62 -1.06 2.82
C LEU A 78 -13.96 -2.00 1.80
N ALA A 79 -12.65 -1.88 1.57
CA ALA A 79 -11.90 -2.79 0.70
C ALA A 79 -11.90 -4.23 1.24
N SER A 80 -11.77 -4.40 2.57
CA SER A 80 -11.85 -5.73 3.19
C SER A 80 -13.23 -6.38 3.00
N VAL A 81 -14.30 -5.63 3.21
CA VAL A 81 -15.68 -6.12 2.98
C VAL A 81 -15.88 -6.47 1.50
N LEU A 82 -15.51 -5.56 0.59
CA LEU A 82 -15.62 -5.79 -0.85
C LEU A 82 -14.80 -7.01 -1.28
N SER A 83 -13.60 -7.18 -0.74
CA SER A 83 -12.73 -8.31 -1.08
C SER A 83 -13.32 -9.67 -0.72
N VAL A 84 -13.98 -9.77 0.43
CA VAL A 84 -14.66 -11.02 0.84
C VAL A 84 -15.81 -11.35 -0.11
N VAL A 85 -16.61 -10.35 -0.49
CA VAL A 85 -17.73 -10.53 -1.43
C VAL A 85 -17.22 -10.99 -2.80
N LEU A 86 -16.20 -10.30 -3.33
CA LEU A 86 -15.61 -10.62 -4.65
C LEU A 86 -14.89 -11.98 -4.63
N ALA A 87 -14.15 -12.30 -3.57
CA ALA A 87 -13.48 -13.60 -3.43
C ALA A 87 -14.51 -14.75 -3.34
N ALA A 88 -15.58 -14.57 -2.57
CA ALA A 88 -16.66 -15.55 -2.48
C ALA A 88 -17.34 -15.78 -3.86
N GLY A 89 -17.61 -14.71 -4.60
CA GLY A 89 -18.11 -14.80 -5.97
C GLY A 89 -17.18 -15.57 -6.90
N ARG A 90 -15.89 -15.27 -6.87
CA ARG A 90 -14.85 -15.94 -7.71
C ARG A 90 -14.63 -17.41 -7.37
N LEU A 91 -14.87 -17.80 -6.12
CA LEU A 91 -14.78 -19.21 -5.64
C LEU A 91 -16.09 -19.97 -5.80
N SER A 92 -17.14 -19.33 -6.31
CA SER A 92 -18.43 -19.98 -6.58
C SER A 92 -18.33 -20.97 -7.75
N ASP A 93 -19.04 -22.09 -7.62
CA ASP A 93 -19.22 -23.04 -8.71
C ASP A 93 -20.17 -22.50 -9.78
N ASN A 94 -21.10 -21.61 -9.39
CA ASN A 94 -22.08 -21.02 -10.30
C ASN A 94 -21.42 -19.92 -11.12
N VAL A 95 -21.45 -20.06 -12.45
CA VAL A 95 -20.91 -19.10 -13.42
C VAL A 95 -21.55 -17.73 -13.32
N LEU A 96 -22.81 -17.62 -12.92
CA LEU A 96 -23.55 -16.37 -12.75
C LEU A 96 -22.96 -15.48 -11.63
N PHE A 97 -22.28 -16.03 -10.64
CA PHE A 97 -21.57 -15.29 -9.62
C PHE A 97 -20.08 -15.18 -9.93
N ARG A 98 -19.49 -16.25 -10.49
CA ARG A 98 -18.05 -16.30 -10.76
C ARG A 98 -17.64 -15.35 -11.89
N ALA A 99 -18.37 -15.32 -13.00
CA ALA A 99 -18.00 -14.49 -14.15
C ALA A 99 -18.02 -12.98 -13.82
N PRO A 100 -19.11 -12.40 -13.26
CA PRO A 100 -19.13 -10.98 -12.93
C PRO A 100 -18.09 -10.62 -11.86
N ALA A 101 -17.92 -11.45 -10.81
CA ALA A 101 -16.89 -11.20 -9.80
C ALA A 101 -15.48 -11.20 -10.38
N THR A 102 -15.20 -12.10 -11.33
CA THR A 102 -13.91 -12.14 -12.02
C THR A 102 -13.71 -10.89 -12.87
N THR A 103 -14.71 -10.52 -13.69
CA THR A 103 -14.64 -9.32 -14.53
C THR A 103 -14.41 -8.05 -13.71
N VAL A 104 -15.13 -7.89 -12.60
CA VAL A 104 -14.97 -6.74 -11.71
C VAL A 104 -13.56 -6.68 -11.13
N VAL A 105 -13.05 -7.79 -10.61
CA VAL A 105 -11.70 -7.84 -10.01
C VAL A 105 -10.63 -7.54 -11.07
N GLU A 106 -10.72 -8.14 -12.25
CA GLU A 106 -9.72 -7.94 -13.30
C GLU A 106 -9.77 -6.52 -13.85
N PHE A 107 -10.96 -5.95 -14.02
CA PHE A 107 -11.14 -4.58 -14.47
C PHE A 107 -10.50 -3.58 -13.50
N PHE A 108 -10.85 -3.61 -12.21
CA PHE A 108 -10.32 -2.64 -11.24
C PHE A 108 -8.83 -2.82 -10.95
N ARG A 109 -8.26 -4.01 -11.16
CA ARG A 109 -6.82 -4.23 -11.07
C ARG A 109 -6.06 -3.79 -12.32
N ALA A 110 -6.70 -3.77 -13.47
CA ALA A 110 -6.10 -3.31 -14.72
C ALA A 110 -6.08 -1.79 -14.85
N VAL A 111 -7.06 -1.10 -14.23
CA VAL A 111 -7.13 0.37 -14.27
C VAL A 111 -6.17 0.97 -13.23
N PRO A 112 -5.29 1.92 -13.61
CA PRO A 112 -4.45 2.61 -12.64
C PRO A 112 -5.28 3.30 -11.55
N LEU A 113 -4.90 3.11 -10.28
CA LEU A 113 -5.63 3.67 -9.13
C LEU A 113 -5.87 5.17 -9.24
N LEU A 114 -4.88 5.92 -9.73
CA LEU A 114 -5.01 7.36 -9.94
C LEU A 114 -6.19 7.71 -10.85
N ILE A 115 -6.39 6.93 -11.90
CA ILE A 115 -7.51 7.13 -12.84
C ILE A 115 -8.84 6.87 -12.14
N LEU A 116 -8.93 5.83 -11.29
CA LEU A 116 -10.15 5.56 -10.51
C LEU A 116 -10.50 6.72 -9.58
N ILE A 117 -9.49 7.32 -8.92
CA ILE A 117 -9.69 8.49 -8.06
C ILE A 117 -10.19 9.69 -8.88
N PHE A 118 -9.57 9.96 -10.03
CA PHE A 118 -10.01 11.03 -10.92
C PHE A 118 -11.44 10.85 -11.43
N PHE A 119 -11.77 9.65 -11.89
CA PHE A 119 -13.13 9.36 -12.33
C PHE A 119 -14.13 9.51 -11.18
N GLY A 120 -13.79 9.01 -9.99
CA GLY A 120 -14.62 9.14 -8.79
C GLY A 120 -14.89 10.58 -8.39
N TYR A 121 -13.96 11.50 -8.68
CA TYR A 121 -14.09 12.91 -8.34
C TYR A 121 -14.71 13.75 -9.48
N TYR A 122 -14.17 13.65 -10.69
CA TYR A 122 -14.52 14.56 -11.80
C TYR A 122 -15.79 14.15 -12.55
N VAL A 123 -16.08 12.85 -12.68
CA VAL A 123 -17.27 12.40 -13.41
C VAL A 123 -18.57 12.84 -12.73
N PRO A 124 -18.75 12.68 -11.42
CA PRO A 124 -19.96 13.19 -10.75
C PRO A 124 -20.15 14.71 -10.90
N LEU A 125 -19.05 15.47 -10.92
CA LEU A 125 -19.10 16.92 -11.10
C LEU A 125 -19.73 17.32 -12.44
N GLN A 126 -19.53 16.53 -13.51
CA GLN A 126 -20.15 16.79 -14.82
C GLN A 126 -21.69 16.66 -14.79
N PHE A 127 -22.21 15.89 -13.83
CA PHE A 127 -23.65 15.75 -13.60
C PHE A 127 -24.19 16.69 -12.51
N GLY A 128 -23.38 17.66 -12.06
CA GLY A 128 -23.74 18.61 -11.01
C GLY A 128 -23.68 18.04 -9.58
N TRP A 129 -23.17 16.83 -9.40
CA TRP A 129 -23.04 16.19 -8.08
C TRP A 129 -21.71 16.59 -7.45
N ARG A 130 -21.77 17.29 -6.31
CA ARG A 130 -20.58 17.64 -5.54
C ARG A 130 -20.28 16.52 -4.54
N ILE A 131 -19.20 15.77 -4.82
CA ILE A 131 -18.69 14.73 -3.90
C ILE A 131 -17.50 15.33 -3.13
N ASP A 132 -17.49 15.16 -1.83
CA ASP A 132 -16.34 15.51 -1.00
C ASP A 132 -15.13 14.65 -1.42
N THR A 133 -13.95 15.28 -1.47
CA THR A 133 -12.69 14.69 -1.93
C THR A 133 -12.33 13.40 -1.18
N ILE A 134 -12.70 13.31 0.12
CA ILE A 134 -12.48 12.08 0.90
C ILE A 134 -13.22 10.89 0.29
N TRP A 135 -14.48 11.07 -0.14
CA TRP A 135 -15.27 9.96 -0.68
C TRP A 135 -14.83 9.53 -2.06
N ALA A 136 -14.37 10.48 -2.89
CA ALA A 136 -13.76 10.15 -4.18
C ALA A 136 -12.46 9.34 -4.00
N LEU A 137 -11.61 9.75 -3.06
CA LEU A 137 -10.39 9.02 -2.70
C LEU A 137 -10.71 7.63 -2.15
N VAL A 138 -11.60 7.54 -1.17
CA VAL A 138 -12.00 6.28 -0.54
C VAL A 138 -12.62 5.32 -1.54
N LEU A 139 -13.43 5.81 -2.49
CA LEU A 139 -14.02 4.99 -3.54
C LEU A 139 -12.94 4.35 -4.42
N GLY A 140 -12.00 5.15 -4.93
CA GLY A 140 -10.89 4.66 -5.74
C GLY A 140 -10.05 3.62 -5.00
N LEU A 141 -9.65 3.94 -3.76
CA LEU A 141 -8.88 3.04 -2.88
C LEU A 141 -9.64 1.74 -2.60
N THR A 142 -10.95 1.81 -2.35
CA THR A 142 -11.79 0.63 -2.06
C THR A 142 -11.89 -0.29 -3.26
N LEU A 143 -12.19 0.24 -4.44
CA LEU A 143 -12.36 -0.56 -5.66
C LEU A 143 -11.06 -1.25 -6.06
N TYR A 144 -9.95 -0.52 -6.05
CA TYR A 144 -8.65 -1.06 -6.41
C TYR A 144 -8.15 -2.07 -5.37
N ASN A 145 -8.00 -1.64 -4.10
CA ASN A 145 -7.44 -2.49 -3.05
C ASN A 145 -8.38 -3.65 -2.69
N GLY A 146 -9.71 -3.45 -2.76
CA GLY A 146 -10.69 -4.52 -2.57
C GLY A 146 -10.54 -5.62 -3.61
N SER A 147 -10.26 -5.25 -4.87
CA SER A 147 -10.00 -6.21 -5.94
C SER A 147 -8.66 -6.95 -5.76
N VAL A 148 -7.60 -6.24 -5.32
CA VAL A 148 -6.31 -6.88 -5.01
C VAL A 148 -6.43 -7.82 -3.81
N LEU A 149 -7.09 -7.40 -2.74
CA LEU A 149 -7.34 -8.23 -1.56
C LEU A 149 -8.18 -9.46 -1.92
N ALA A 150 -9.20 -9.33 -2.80
CA ALA A 150 -10.00 -10.46 -3.28
C ALA A 150 -9.15 -11.52 -3.99
N GLU A 151 -8.16 -11.09 -4.77
CA GLU A 151 -7.22 -12.00 -5.42
C GLU A 151 -6.29 -12.68 -4.41
N ILE A 152 -5.80 -11.96 -3.41
CA ILE A 152 -5.00 -12.53 -2.32
C ILE A 152 -5.81 -13.61 -1.57
N LEU A 153 -7.08 -13.33 -1.25
CA LEU A 153 -7.97 -14.29 -0.61
C LEU A 153 -8.18 -15.54 -1.48
N ARG A 154 -8.48 -15.35 -2.76
CA ARG A 154 -8.68 -16.46 -3.70
C ARG A 154 -7.41 -17.30 -3.86
N ALA A 155 -6.25 -16.65 -4.05
CA ALA A 155 -4.97 -17.32 -4.19
C ALA A 155 -4.58 -18.09 -2.93
N GLY A 156 -4.81 -17.51 -1.75
CA GLY A 156 -4.53 -18.17 -0.48
C GLY A 156 -5.37 -19.44 -0.25
N ILE A 157 -6.65 -19.41 -0.62
CA ILE A 157 -7.52 -20.60 -0.53
C ILE A 157 -7.07 -21.67 -1.51
N ASN A 158 -6.72 -21.29 -2.74
CA ASN A 158 -6.27 -22.23 -3.77
C ASN A 158 -4.85 -22.79 -3.52
N ALA A 159 -4.07 -22.16 -2.65
CA ALA A 159 -2.73 -22.62 -2.26
C ALA A 159 -2.76 -23.77 -1.22
N VAL A 160 -3.90 -24.03 -0.58
CA VAL A 160 -4.03 -25.17 0.33
C VAL A 160 -3.91 -26.47 -0.47
N PRO A 161 -3.08 -27.44 -0.01
CA PRO A 161 -2.86 -28.68 -0.74
C PRO A 161 -4.16 -29.43 -1.09
N ARG A 162 -4.29 -29.88 -2.33
CA ARG A 162 -5.52 -30.55 -2.83
C ARG A 162 -5.92 -31.76 -2.01
N GLY A 163 -4.97 -32.49 -1.41
CA GLY A 163 -5.24 -33.62 -0.53
C GLY A 163 -6.13 -33.27 0.67
N GLN A 164 -6.10 -32.01 1.16
CA GLN A 164 -7.01 -31.56 2.20
C GLN A 164 -8.48 -31.54 1.72
N THR A 165 -8.67 -31.11 0.48
CA THR A 165 -9.99 -31.10 -0.16
C THR A 165 -10.50 -32.51 -0.42
N GLU A 166 -9.64 -33.38 -0.96
CA GLU A 166 -9.97 -34.78 -1.27
C GLU A 166 -10.30 -35.57 -0.01
N ALA A 167 -9.50 -35.45 1.04
CA ALA A 167 -9.76 -36.08 2.34
C ALA A 167 -11.10 -35.61 2.96
N ALA A 168 -11.39 -34.30 2.86
CA ALA A 168 -12.64 -33.76 3.39
C ALA A 168 -13.88 -34.34 2.65
N TYR A 169 -13.81 -34.44 1.33
CA TYR A 169 -14.90 -35.03 0.55
C TYR A 169 -15.04 -36.54 0.82
N SER A 170 -13.95 -37.27 1.06
CA SER A 170 -13.98 -38.69 1.44
C SER A 170 -14.68 -38.90 2.79
N LEU A 171 -14.66 -37.89 3.70
CA LEU A 171 -15.38 -37.88 4.95
C LEU A 171 -16.83 -37.38 4.82
N GLY A 172 -17.30 -37.11 3.60
CA GLY A 172 -18.67 -36.66 3.32
C GLY A 172 -18.94 -35.19 3.65
N LEU A 173 -17.91 -34.36 3.85
CA LEU A 173 -18.07 -32.93 4.13
C LEU A 173 -18.62 -32.22 2.88
N ARG A 174 -19.61 -31.32 3.11
CA ARG A 174 -20.11 -30.42 2.07
C ARG A 174 -19.11 -29.28 1.81
N LYS A 175 -19.15 -28.65 0.64
CA LYS A 175 -18.26 -27.55 0.26
C LYS A 175 -18.22 -26.43 1.32
N SER A 176 -19.34 -26.05 1.91
CA SER A 176 -19.40 -25.02 2.95
C SER A 176 -18.68 -25.45 4.24
N GLN A 177 -18.76 -26.71 4.61
CA GLN A 177 -18.06 -27.25 5.77
C GLN A 177 -16.56 -27.35 5.50
N LEU A 178 -16.18 -27.88 4.34
CA LEU A 178 -14.79 -27.88 3.86
C LEU A 178 -14.18 -26.47 3.92
N MET A 179 -14.88 -25.47 3.35
CA MET A 179 -14.42 -24.09 3.33
C MET A 179 -14.19 -23.53 4.74
N ARG A 180 -15.19 -23.67 5.63
CA ARG A 180 -15.15 -23.04 6.97
C ARG A 180 -14.23 -23.77 7.94
N LEU A 181 -14.18 -25.11 7.90
CA LEU A 181 -13.49 -25.91 8.91
C LEU A 181 -12.03 -26.22 8.52
N ILE A 182 -11.73 -26.29 7.23
CA ILE A 182 -10.44 -26.78 6.75
C ILE A 182 -9.68 -25.70 5.94
N LEU A 183 -10.29 -25.17 4.87
CA LEU A 183 -9.57 -24.29 3.95
C LEU A 183 -9.35 -22.89 4.51
N LEU A 184 -10.40 -22.22 5.02
CA LEU A 184 -10.27 -20.84 5.50
C LEU A 184 -9.27 -20.69 6.66
N PRO A 185 -9.25 -21.55 7.70
CA PRO A 185 -8.27 -21.40 8.79
C PRO A 185 -6.82 -21.55 8.32
N GLN A 186 -6.57 -22.50 7.42
CA GLN A 186 -5.23 -22.73 6.87
C GLN A 186 -4.81 -21.61 5.91
N ALA A 187 -5.69 -21.25 4.96
CA ALA A 187 -5.46 -20.19 4.00
C ALA A 187 -5.23 -18.84 4.70
N PHE A 188 -6.04 -18.49 5.72
CA PHE A 188 -5.92 -17.21 6.42
C PHE A 188 -4.53 -17.02 7.03
N ARG A 189 -4.00 -18.05 7.70
CA ARG A 189 -2.64 -18.00 8.26
C ARG A 189 -1.58 -17.78 7.17
N ALA A 190 -1.71 -18.49 6.05
CA ALA A 190 -0.76 -18.40 4.95
C ALA A 190 -0.79 -17.03 4.23
N MET A 191 -1.98 -16.44 4.05
CA MET A 191 -2.14 -15.16 3.32
C MET A 191 -2.02 -13.91 4.20
N LEU A 192 -2.04 -14.05 5.54
CA LEU A 192 -1.98 -12.92 6.46
C LEU A 192 -0.83 -11.92 6.16
N PRO A 193 0.42 -12.36 5.86
CA PRO A 193 1.49 -11.44 5.50
C PRO A 193 1.17 -10.60 4.26
N ALA A 194 0.55 -11.21 3.24
CA ALA A 194 0.18 -10.51 2.01
C ALA A 194 -0.97 -9.52 2.24
N LEU A 195 -1.98 -9.89 3.04
CA LEU A 195 -3.08 -9.00 3.42
C LEU A 195 -2.57 -7.74 4.13
N VAL A 196 -1.66 -7.92 5.10
CA VAL A 196 -1.10 -6.79 5.83
C VAL A 196 -0.20 -5.94 4.94
N SER A 197 0.62 -6.56 4.09
CA SER A 197 1.42 -5.81 3.12
C SER A 197 0.54 -4.95 2.21
N GLN A 198 -0.64 -5.45 1.80
CA GLN A 198 -1.59 -4.68 1.00
C GLN A 198 -2.20 -3.50 1.77
N LEU A 199 -2.44 -3.64 3.08
CA LEU A 199 -2.90 -2.51 3.91
C LEU A 199 -1.82 -1.41 4.03
N VAL A 200 -0.54 -1.77 4.08
CA VAL A 200 0.57 -0.79 4.02
C VAL A 200 0.60 -0.09 2.66
N VAL A 201 0.36 -0.81 1.57
CA VAL A 201 0.24 -0.21 0.22
C VAL A 201 -0.93 0.75 0.19
N LEU A 202 -2.12 0.35 0.65
CA LEU A 202 -3.31 1.19 0.72
C LEU A 202 -3.06 2.49 1.49
N LEU A 203 -2.35 2.43 2.62
CA LEU A 203 -1.98 3.61 3.40
C LEU A 203 -1.08 4.56 2.60
N LYS A 204 -0.11 4.06 1.85
CA LYS A 204 0.74 4.90 0.97
C LYS A 204 -0.06 5.51 -0.17
N ASP A 205 -1.01 4.77 -0.71
CA ASP A 205 -1.83 5.18 -1.84
C ASP A 205 -2.78 6.33 -1.49
N THR A 206 -3.04 6.58 -0.19
CA THR A 206 -3.80 7.77 0.23
C THR A 206 -3.13 9.08 -0.18
N ALA A 207 -1.80 9.08 -0.35
CA ALA A 207 -1.05 10.22 -0.87
C ALA A 207 -1.52 10.68 -2.26
N LEU A 208 -2.14 9.81 -3.07
CA LEU A 208 -2.72 10.19 -4.35
C LEU A 208 -3.88 11.17 -4.21
N GLY A 209 -4.46 11.29 -3.01
CA GLY A 209 -5.50 12.28 -2.70
C GLY A 209 -5.07 13.72 -2.89
N PHE A 210 -3.74 14.03 -2.82
CA PHE A 210 -3.25 15.38 -3.03
C PHE A 210 -3.64 15.95 -4.40
N ILE A 211 -3.81 15.11 -5.40
CA ILE A 211 -4.11 15.51 -6.79
C ILE A 211 -5.54 16.06 -6.94
N ILE A 212 -6.47 15.54 -6.12
CA ILE A 212 -7.86 16.06 -6.05
C ILE A 212 -8.03 17.04 -4.88
N ALA A 213 -6.91 17.60 -4.38
CA ALA A 213 -6.88 18.54 -3.26
C ALA A 213 -7.47 18.00 -1.93
N TYR A 214 -7.43 16.68 -1.70
CA TYR A 214 -7.72 16.13 -0.39
C TYR A 214 -6.59 16.50 0.58
N PRO A 215 -6.88 17.13 1.75
CA PRO A 215 -5.86 17.69 2.64
C PRO A 215 -5.19 16.61 3.52
N GLU A 216 -4.65 15.59 2.87
CA GLU A 216 -3.84 14.55 3.51
C GLU A 216 -2.38 15.03 3.70
N LEU A 217 -1.55 14.20 4.27
CA LEU A 217 -0.20 14.55 4.69
C LEU A 217 0.71 15.09 3.56
N LEU A 218 0.65 14.52 2.35
CA LEU A 218 1.44 14.98 1.20
C LEU A 218 0.93 16.33 0.67
N TYR A 219 -0.39 16.53 0.65
CA TYR A 219 -1.00 17.82 0.31
C TYR A 219 -0.53 18.93 1.25
N VAL A 220 -0.55 18.66 2.57
CA VAL A 220 -0.03 19.59 3.59
C VAL A 220 1.46 19.86 3.35
N GLY A 221 2.26 18.83 3.07
CA GLY A 221 3.68 19.00 2.73
C GLY A 221 3.91 19.92 1.54
N LYS A 222 3.09 19.78 0.48
CA LYS A 222 3.12 20.67 -0.68
C LYS A 222 2.77 22.12 -0.32
N ALA A 223 1.73 22.31 0.50
CA ALA A 223 1.30 23.62 0.96
C ALA A 223 2.39 24.33 1.81
N ILE A 224 3.01 23.58 2.74
CA ILE A 224 4.14 24.06 3.55
C ILE A 224 5.34 24.39 2.66
N GLY A 225 5.67 23.51 1.70
CA GLY A 225 6.79 23.71 0.78
C GLY A 225 6.64 24.93 -0.13
N GLY A 226 5.41 25.34 -0.44
CA GLY A 226 5.13 26.50 -1.30
C GLY A 226 5.14 27.87 -0.58
N ARG A 227 5.51 27.96 0.69
CA ARG A 227 5.49 29.20 1.48
C ARG A 227 6.67 30.11 1.12
N LEU A 228 6.36 31.23 0.47
CA LEU A 228 7.37 32.26 0.11
C LEU A 228 8.07 32.87 1.33
N ALA A 229 7.37 33.03 2.44
CA ALA A 229 7.92 33.60 3.69
C ALA A 229 9.12 32.79 4.23
N PHE A 230 9.29 31.54 3.81
CA PHE A 230 10.36 30.64 4.23
C PHE A 230 11.23 30.19 3.05
N ASP A 231 11.29 31.00 2.01
CA ASP A 231 12.08 30.77 0.80
C ASP A 231 11.80 29.40 0.13
N LEU A 232 10.50 29.12 -0.08
CA LEU A 232 10.01 27.91 -0.77
C LEU A 232 10.64 26.59 -0.26
N PRO A 233 10.40 26.21 0.99
CA PRO A 233 11.06 25.10 1.68
C PRO A 233 10.54 23.71 1.23
N TYR A 234 10.45 23.44 -0.08
CA TYR A 234 9.93 22.17 -0.60
C TYR A 234 10.73 20.95 -0.11
N VAL A 235 12.06 21.05 -0.13
CA VAL A 235 12.90 19.91 0.28
C VAL A 235 12.74 19.60 1.77
N PRO A 236 12.87 20.58 2.70
CA PRO A 236 12.57 20.35 4.11
C PRO A 236 11.16 19.79 4.33
N ALA A 237 10.13 20.36 3.67
CA ALA A 237 8.75 19.90 3.83
C ALA A 237 8.59 18.44 3.41
N TYR A 238 9.06 18.06 2.22
CA TYR A 238 8.97 16.68 1.77
C TYR A 238 9.83 15.71 2.58
N LEU A 239 10.96 16.15 3.13
CA LEU A 239 11.74 15.32 4.05
C LEU A 239 10.99 15.03 5.34
N VAL A 240 10.39 16.05 5.98
CA VAL A 240 9.59 15.88 7.19
C VAL A 240 8.40 14.95 6.93
N ILE A 241 7.63 15.21 5.87
CA ILE A 241 6.49 14.39 5.49
C ILE A 241 6.91 12.94 5.16
N GLY A 242 8.01 12.78 4.43
CA GLY A 242 8.56 11.47 4.09
C GLY A 242 8.96 10.66 5.32
N VAL A 243 9.61 11.28 6.30
CA VAL A 243 9.95 10.64 7.58
C VAL A 243 8.68 10.19 8.32
N ILE A 244 7.63 11.02 8.35
CA ILE A 244 6.36 10.64 8.98
C ILE A 244 5.73 9.46 8.24
N TYR A 245 5.66 9.48 6.90
CA TYR A 245 5.16 8.33 6.11
C TYR A 245 5.95 7.05 6.35
N ILE A 246 7.28 7.13 6.38
CA ILE A 246 8.15 5.99 6.69
C ILE A 246 7.85 5.47 8.10
N GLY A 247 7.68 6.37 9.07
CA GLY A 247 7.37 6.03 10.46
C GLY A 247 6.05 5.26 10.58
N ILE A 248 4.95 5.78 10.03
CA ILE A 248 3.63 5.14 10.12
C ILE A 248 3.58 3.82 9.34
N CYS A 249 4.17 3.76 8.15
CA CYS A 249 4.26 2.53 7.35
C CYS A 249 5.14 1.49 8.05
N GLY A 250 6.25 1.92 8.66
CA GLY A 250 7.13 1.08 9.44
C GLY A 250 6.44 0.52 10.69
N ALA A 251 5.71 1.36 11.43
CA ALA A 251 4.93 0.94 12.58
C ALA A 251 3.85 -0.10 12.21
N LEU A 252 3.12 0.13 11.11
CA LEU A 252 2.12 -0.82 10.61
C LEU A 252 2.77 -2.14 10.18
N SER A 253 3.92 -2.08 9.50
CA SER A 253 4.69 -3.26 9.08
C SER A 253 5.24 -4.05 10.28
N ALA A 254 5.73 -3.35 11.30
CA ALA A 254 6.22 -3.97 12.55
C ALA A 254 5.07 -4.63 13.33
N PHE A 255 3.91 -3.96 13.42
CA PHE A 255 2.70 -4.54 14.02
C PHE A 255 2.27 -5.82 13.29
N ALA A 256 2.30 -5.80 11.97
CA ALA A 256 2.01 -6.95 11.14
C ALA A 256 2.94 -8.13 11.37
N TRP A 257 4.25 -7.85 11.46
CA TRP A 257 5.25 -8.87 11.77
C TRP A 257 5.03 -9.48 13.16
N TRP A 258 4.75 -8.65 14.16
CA TRP A 258 4.44 -9.09 15.51
C TRP A 258 3.19 -9.99 15.56
N LEU A 259 2.11 -9.58 14.87
CA LEU A 259 0.88 -10.38 14.79
C LEU A 259 1.14 -11.74 14.14
N ARG A 260 1.88 -11.78 13.04
CA ARG A 260 2.28 -13.02 12.38
C ARG A 260 3.04 -13.95 13.34
N LYS A 261 3.99 -13.39 14.12
CA LYS A 261 4.79 -14.19 15.07
C LYS A 261 3.94 -14.81 16.19
N ARG A 262 2.81 -14.19 16.55
CA ARG A 262 1.90 -14.72 17.56
C ARG A 262 0.93 -15.78 17.03
N LEU A 263 0.65 -15.79 15.73
CA LEU A 263 -0.30 -16.71 15.10
C LEU A 263 0.35 -17.98 14.52
N ASN A 264 1.68 -18.00 14.42
CA ASN A 264 2.49 -19.18 14.09
C ASN A 264 3.08 -19.79 15.34
#